data_2abe61624153421e37c5a0245897ec59
#
_entry.id   2abe61624153421e37c5a0245897ec59
#
_cell.length_a   1.000
_cell.length_b   1.000
_cell.length_c   1.000
_cell.angle_alpha   90.00
_cell.angle_beta   90.00
_cell.angle_gamma   90.00
#
_symmetry.space_group_name_H-M   'P 1'
#
loop_
_entity.id
_entity.type
_entity.pdbx_description
1 polymer ?
#
loop_
_entity_poly.entity_id
_entity_poly.type
_entity_poly.pdbx_seq_one_letter_code
_entity_poly.pdbx_strand_id
1 'polypeptide(L)'
;LKFQELWKVEVVAMQVTPERMPALYLSHGAPPLADDPVWPGELAAWSAGLPRPKAILMVSAHWEEAPLALGATETVPLVYDFWGFPEHYYRVAYAAPGAPALAESVRKLLRAPGTPVQDVPDRGLDHGAYVPLVEMFPDADVPVLQISLPTLDPRRLMDVGRRLAPLRDEGVLIVGSGFFTHNLAALRHPGGGVPGWSAEFDAWGHEALAARDVDALLDFAHASPAGRLAHPRTEHFAPLFVTLGAADAAGDLDAGRSVIDGFWMGLAKRSVQFG
;
A
#
# COMPACT_ATOMS: atom_id res chain seq x y z
N LEU A 1 1.65 -61.74 33.09
CA LEU A 1 0.55 -61.56 32.14
C LEU A 1 0.56 -60.12 31.66
N LYS A 2 0.68 -59.97 30.34
CA LYS A 2 0.75 -58.78 29.52
C LYS A 2 -0.44 -57.84 29.73
N PHE A 3 -0.16 -56.55 29.95
CA PHE A 3 -1.04 -55.44 29.59
C PHE A 3 -0.19 -54.17 29.59
N GLN A 4 0.58 -53.94 28.47
CA GLN A 4 1.23 -52.67 28.14
C GLN A 4 1.29 -52.57 26.61
N GLU A 5 0.16 -52.37 26.04
CA GLU A 5 0.06 -51.79 24.67
C GLU A 5 -1.22 -50.98 24.62
N LEU A 6 -1.10 -49.87 23.90
CA LEU A 6 -2.18 -49.00 23.48
C LEU A 6 -2.22 -47.68 24.27
N TRP A 7 -1.63 -46.73 23.62
CA TRP A 7 -2.16 -45.41 23.19
C TRP A 7 -0.98 -44.58 22.68
N LYS A 8 -0.45 -44.90 21.48
CA LYS A 8 0.26 -43.91 20.66
C LYS A 8 -0.79 -43.04 20.03
N VAL A 9 -1.13 -41.93 20.66
CA VAL A 9 -1.82 -40.83 19.99
C VAL A 9 -0.80 -40.21 19.05
N GLU A 10 -0.89 -40.52 17.75
CA GLU A 10 -0.22 -39.70 16.74
C GLU A 10 -0.86 -38.30 16.79
N VAL A 11 -0.15 -37.37 17.40
CA VAL A 11 -0.44 -35.95 17.25
C VAL A 11 -0.08 -35.60 15.82
N VAL A 12 -1.05 -35.73 14.92
CA VAL A 12 -0.95 -35.11 13.59
C VAL A 12 -0.89 -33.61 13.86
N ALA A 13 0.32 -33.07 13.80
CA ALA A 13 0.51 -31.62 13.77
C ALA A 13 -0.26 -31.12 12.55
N MET A 14 -1.43 -30.54 12.76
CA MET A 14 -2.07 -29.72 11.74
C MET A 14 -1.06 -28.64 11.38
N GLN A 15 -0.48 -28.74 10.20
CA GLN A 15 0.25 -27.65 9.60
C GLN A 15 -0.80 -26.55 9.34
N VAL A 16 -0.87 -25.60 10.27
CA VAL A 16 -1.57 -24.33 10.00
C VAL A 16 -0.77 -23.69 8.87
N THR A 17 -1.28 -23.79 7.65
CA THR A 17 -0.77 -22.95 6.55
C THR A 17 -0.87 -21.50 7.03
N PRO A 18 0.21 -20.74 7.06
CA PRO A 18 0.12 -19.35 7.44
C PRO A 18 -0.93 -18.66 6.57
N GLU A 19 -1.82 -17.94 7.21
CA GLU A 19 -2.83 -17.14 6.51
C GLU A 19 -2.11 -16.17 5.56
N ARG A 20 -2.54 -16.17 4.29
CA ARG A 20 -1.95 -15.27 3.28
C ARG A 20 -2.19 -13.82 3.70
N MET A 21 -1.13 -13.00 3.65
CA MET A 21 -1.26 -11.56 3.93
C MET A 21 -2.14 -10.88 2.88
N PRO A 22 -3.02 -9.96 3.28
CA PRO A 22 -3.75 -9.13 2.32
C PRO A 22 -2.80 -8.22 1.53
N ALA A 23 -3.30 -7.64 0.44
CA ALA A 23 -2.68 -6.50 -0.22
C ALA A 23 -3.51 -5.26 0.06
N LEU A 24 -2.87 -4.15 0.41
CA LEU A 24 -3.55 -2.92 0.80
C LEU A 24 -3.24 -1.78 -0.17
N TYR A 25 -4.29 -1.09 -0.65
CA TYR A 25 -4.12 0.26 -1.16
C TYR A 25 -4.64 1.24 -0.10
N LEU A 26 -3.80 2.17 0.31
CA LEU A 26 -4.18 3.18 1.29
C LEU A 26 -3.96 4.60 0.75
N SER A 27 -4.88 5.48 1.13
CA SER A 27 -4.68 6.91 1.03
C SER A 27 -3.83 7.35 2.21
N HIS A 28 -2.67 7.97 1.94
CA HIS A 28 -1.68 8.26 2.98
C HIS A 28 -1.83 9.66 3.61
N GLY A 29 -2.69 10.50 3.01
CA GLY A 29 -2.84 11.87 3.49
C GLY A 29 -1.61 12.72 3.24
N ALA A 30 -1.32 13.54 4.23
CA ALA A 30 -0.12 14.38 4.32
C ALA A 30 0.26 14.45 5.81
N PRO A 31 1.37 15.06 6.23
CA PRO A 31 1.76 15.10 7.63
C PRO A 31 0.64 15.49 8.63
N PRO A 32 -0.30 16.44 8.30
CA PRO A 32 -1.43 16.74 9.17
C PRO A 32 -2.46 15.62 9.35
N LEU A 33 -2.30 14.46 8.71
CA LEU A 33 -3.10 13.27 9.01
C LEU A 33 -3.02 12.94 10.50
N ALA A 34 -1.85 13.05 11.10
CA ALA A 34 -1.62 12.78 12.53
C ALA A 34 -2.50 13.63 13.47
N ASP A 35 -2.96 14.81 13.02
CA ASP A 35 -3.82 15.71 13.77
C ASP A 35 -5.31 15.56 13.41
N ASP A 36 -5.66 14.66 12.48
CA ASP A 36 -7.05 14.37 12.15
C ASP A 36 -7.72 13.61 13.31
N PRO A 37 -8.93 14.03 13.77
CA PRO A 37 -9.55 13.44 14.94
C PRO A 37 -10.04 12.00 14.74
N VAL A 38 -10.11 11.50 13.51
CA VAL A 38 -10.74 10.22 13.17
C VAL A 38 -9.75 9.28 12.45
N TRP A 39 -9.04 9.79 11.46
CA TRP A 39 -8.27 8.98 10.52
C TRP A 39 -7.13 8.17 11.15
N PRO A 40 -6.33 8.68 12.12
CA PRO A 40 -5.37 7.85 12.85
C PRO A 40 -6.00 6.62 13.49
N GLY A 41 -7.18 6.80 14.12
CA GLY A 41 -7.94 5.73 14.74
C GLY A 41 -8.45 4.69 13.73
N GLU A 42 -8.86 5.10 12.53
CA GLU A 42 -9.24 4.18 11.43
C GLU A 42 -8.06 3.35 10.95
N LEU A 43 -6.88 3.96 10.79
CA LEU A 43 -5.65 3.26 10.39
C LEU A 43 -5.19 2.26 11.47
N ALA A 44 -5.20 2.66 12.74
CA ALA A 44 -4.87 1.80 13.87
C ALA A 44 -5.84 0.61 13.98
N ALA A 45 -7.14 0.85 13.84
CA ALA A 45 -8.14 -0.20 13.86
C ALA A 45 -7.98 -1.17 12.67
N TRP A 46 -7.63 -0.65 11.49
CA TRP A 46 -7.38 -1.49 10.32
C TRP A 46 -6.19 -2.42 10.55
N SER A 47 -5.06 -1.88 11.00
CA SER A 47 -3.86 -2.70 11.26
C SER A 47 -4.06 -3.73 12.37
N ALA A 48 -4.82 -3.39 13.42
CA ALA A 48 -5.16 -4.31 14.50
C ALA A 48 -5.99 -5.52 14.04
N GLY A 49 -6.72 -5.38 12.94
CA GLY A 49 -7.50 -6.46 12.30
C GLY A 49 -6.71 -7.31 11.30
N LEU A 50 -5.45 -6.96 11.01
CA LEU A 50 -4.60 -7.71 10.09
C LEU A 50 -3.81 -8.81 10.79
N PRO A 51 -3.48 -9.93 10.12
CA PRO A 51 -2.43 -10.80 10.59
C PRO A 51 -1.13 -10.00 10.77
N ARG A 52 -0.33 -10.32 11.79
CA ARG A 52 0.92 -9.60 11.99
C ARG A 52 1.90 -9.88 10.85
N PRO A 53 2.34 -8.86 10.09
CA PRO A 53 3.27 -9.07 8.99
C PRO A 53 4.68 -9.36 9.50
N LYS A 54 5.40 -10.21 8.77
CA LYS A 54 6.84 -10.44 8.99
C LYS A 54 7.68 -9.31 8.42
N ALA A 55 7.18 -8.66 7.37
CA ALA A 55 7.77 -7.48 6.75
C ALA A 55 6.68 -6.75 5.94
N ILE A 56 6.93 -5.48 5.63
CA ILE A 56 6.07 -4.63 4.81
C ILE A 56 6.82 -4.25 3.54
N LEU A 57 6.20 -4.50 2.39
CA LEU A 57 6.65 -3.98 1.11
C LEU A 57 5.81 -2.75 0.76
N MET A 58 6.45 -1.58 0.75
CA MET A 58 5.79 -0.30 0.50
C MET A 58 6.06 0.19 -0.92
N VAL A 59 5.01 0.58 -1.63
CA VAL A 59 5.06 1.24 -2.94
C VAL A 59 4.37 2.59 -2.79
N SER A 60 5.16 3.68 -2.73
CA SER A 60 4.63 5.02 -2.51
C SER A 60 4.55 5.82 -3.81
N ALA A 61 3.51 6.65 -3.93
CA ALA A 61 3.34 7.63 -5.00
C ALA A 61 4.48 8.65 -5.07
N HIS A 62 5.25 8.80 -3.99
CA HIS A 62 6.31 9.80 -3.85
C HIS A 62 7.70 9.32 -4.32
N TRP A 63 7.77 8.12 -4.88
CA TRP A 63 9.03 7.63 -5.44
C TRP A 63 8.85 7.01 -6.81
N GLU A 64 9.06 7.82 -7.83
CA GLU A 64 9.11 7.41 -9.23
C GLU A 64 10.59 7.27 -9.63
N GLU A 65 11.02 6.06 -9.97
CA GLU A 65 12.39 5.78 -10.41
C GLU A 65 12.38 4.59 -11.38
N ALA A 66 13.03 4.74 -12.52
CA ALA A 66 13.16 3.69 -13.54
C ALA A 66 14.64 3.51 -13.93
N PRO A 67 15.10 2.24 -13.99
CA PRO A 67 14.38 1.00 -13.68
C PRO A 67 13.97 0.92 -12.22
N LEU A 68 13.07 -0.04 -11.88
CA LEU A 68 12.59 -0.22 -10.51
C LEU A 68 13.76 -0.26 -9.52
N ALA A 69 13.63 0.51 -8.45
CA ALA A 69 14.66 0.66 -7.43
C ALA A 69 14.17 0.17 -6.06
N LEU A 70 15.08 -0.41 -5.29
CA LEU A 70 14.89 -0.80 -3.90
C LEU A 70 15.52 0.26 -3.00
N GLY A 71 14.78 0.72 -2.00
CA GLY A 71 15.26 1.65 -0.97
C GLY A 71 16.19 0.98 0.03
N ALA A 72 16.48 1.71 1.10
CA ALA A 72 17.36 1.25 2.16
C ALA A 72 16.90 -0.09 2.73
N THR A 73 17.85 -0.99 2.95
CA THR A 73 17.65 -2.27 3.61
C THR A 73 18.12 -2.25 5.07
N GLU A 74 18.50 -1.08 5.54
CA GLU A 74 18.84 -0.74 6.93
C GLU A 74 18.05 0.49 7.35
N THR A 75 18.01 0.76 8.65
CA THR A 75 17.38 1.98 9.15
C THR A 75 18.22 3.21 8.76
N VAL A 76 17.66 4.08 7.95
CA VAL A 76 18.26 5.34 7.52
C VAL A 76 17.29 6.49 7.81
N PRO A 77 17.73 7.77 7.76
CA PRO A 77 16.83 8.90 7.96
C PRO A 77 15.63 8.90 7.01
N LEU A 78 14.48 9.35 7.51
CA LEU A 78 13.26 9.53 6.71
C LEU A 78 13.46 10.61 5.64
N VAL A 79 12.69 10.53 4.58
CA VAL A 79 12.62 11.56 3.54
C VAL A 79 11.42 12.45 3.81
N TYR A 80 11.68 13.69 4.23
CA TYR A 80 10.63 14.71 4.43
C TYR A 80 10.40 15.47 3.12
N ASP A 81 9.69 14.83 2.20
CA ASP A 81 9.43 15.30 0.83
C ASP A 81 8.21 16.22 0.73
N PHE A 82 8.01 17.06 1.72
CA PHE A 82 6.97 18.07 1.80
C PHE A 82 7.54 19.39 2.33
N TRP A 83 6.79 20.48 2.16
CA TRP A 83 7.22 21.81 2.61
C TRP A 83 6.01 22.65 3.03
N GLY A 84 6.30 23.72 3.79
CA GLY A 84 5.28 24.68 4.20
C GLY A 84 4.41 24.25 5.36
N PHE A 85 4.73 23.12 6.01
CA PHE A 85 4.04 22.63 7.20
C PHE A 85 4.74 23.10 8.50
N PRO A 86 4.03 23.08 9.65
CA PRO A 86 4.62 23.33 10.96
C PRO A 86 5.81 22.40 11.27
N GLU A 87 6.76 22.95 12.04
CA GLU A 87 8.06 22.28 12.29
C GLU A 87 7.94 20.89 12.96
N HIS A 88 6.90 20.66 13.77
CA HIS A 88 6.74 19.39 14.47
C HIS A 88 6.57 18.19 13.52
N TYR A 89 6.02 18.39 12.31
CA TYR A 89 5.90 17.31 11.31
C TYR A 89 7.26 16.88 10.74
N TYR A 90 8.28 17.76 10.75
CA TYR A 90 9.65 17.44 10.35
C TYR A 90 10.44 16.75 11.45
N ARG A 91 9.82 16.50 12.61
CA ARG A 91 10.43 15.79 13.74
C ARG A 91 9.84 14.40 13.96
N VAL A 92 8.88 13.99 13.12
CA VAL A 92 8.34 12.63 13.17
C VAL A 92 9.49 11.65 12.95
N ALA A 93 9.58 10.63 13.79
CA ALA A 93 10.55 9.56 13.66
C ALA A 93 9.83 8.23 13.49
N TYR A 94 10.31 7.42 12.58
CA TYR A 94 9.84 6.05 12.37
C TYR A 94 11.03 5.15 12.05
N ALA A 95 11.64 4.60 13.08
CA ALA A 95 12.89 3.85 12.97
C ALA A 95 12.65 2.35 12.74
N ALA A 96 11.79 2.01 11.77
CA ALA A 96 11.57 0.62 11.42
C ALA A 96 12.86 -0.06 10.97
N PRO A 97 13.07 -1.36 11.30
CA PRO A 97 14.17 -2.12 10.75
C PRO A 97 14.11 -2.16 9.23
N GLY A 98 15.24 -2.18 8.56
CA GLY A 98 15.31 -2.50 7.15
C GLY A 98 15.02 -3.99 6.90
N ALA A 99 14.71 -4.34 5.65
CA ALA A 99 14.28 -5.68 5.27
C ALA A 99 15.19 -6.30 4.18
N PRO A 100 16.46 -6.62 4.47
CA PRO A 100 17.40 -7.14 3.45
C PRO A 100 16.97 -8.48 2.84
N ALA A 101 16.36 -9.37 3.62
CA ALA A 101 15.84 -10.64 3.11
C ALA A 101 14.67 -10.41 2.12
N LEU A 102 13.78 -9.46 2.43
CA LEU A 102 12.70 -9.06 1.53
C LEU A 102 13.25 -8.44 0.24
N ALA A 103 14.28 -7.59 0.34
CA ALA A 103 14.92 -7.01 -0.83
C ALA A 103 15.45 -8.07 -1.78
N GLU A 104 16.06 -9.14 -1.26
CA GLU A 104 16.54 -10.26 -2.07
C GLU A 104 15.38 -11.03 -2.73
N SER A 105 14.29 -11.28 -2.01
CA SER A 105 13.09 -11.91 -2.56
C SER A 105 12.48 -11.05 -3.67
N VAL A 106 12.32 -9.74 -3.46
CA VAL A 106 11.81 -8.79 -4.47
C VAL A 106 12.70 -8.79 -5.71
N ARG A 107 14.02 -8.71 -5.53
CA ARG A 107 15.00 -8.73 -6.63
C ARG A 107 14.87 -10.01 -7.46
N LYS A 108 14.74 -11.15 -6.80
CA LYS A 108 14.56 -12.45 -7.46
C LYS A 108 13.26 -12.51 -8.26
N LEU A 109 12.15 -12.04 -7.70
CA LEU A 109 10.84 -12.07 -8.34
C LEU A 109 10.74 -11.09 -9.51
N LEU A 110 11.36 -9.91 -9.41
CA LEU A 110 11.26 -8.87 -10.43
C LEU A 110 12.36 -8.93 -11.48
N ARG A 111 13.38 -9.76 -11.28
CA ARG A 111 14.49 -9.91 -12.25
C ARG A 111 13.98 -10.49 -13.57
N ALA A 112 14.22 -9.76 -14.67
CA ALA A 112 13.96 -10.22 -16.02
C ALA A 112 15.10 -9.78 -16.94
N PRO A 113 15.37 -10.50 -18.04
CA PRO A 113 16.35 -10.08 -19.02
C PRO A 113 16.08 -8.66 -19.51
N GLY A 114 17.08 -7.78 -19.43
CA GLY A 114 16.95 -6.37 -19.84
C GLY A 114 16.17 -5.46 -18.89
N THR A 115 15.72 -5.97 -17.73
CA THR A 115 15.04 -5.15 -16.71
C THR A 115 15.80 -5.26 -15.40
N PRO A 116 16.84 -4.44 -15.18
CA PRO A 116 17.56 -4.42 -13.91
C PRO A 116 16.68 -3.92 -12.78
N VAL A 117 17.00 -4.37 -11.57
CA VAL A 117 16.49 -3.80 -10.31
C VAL A 117 17.67 -3.07 -9.68
N GLN A 118 17.49 -1.78 -9.39
CA GLN A 118 18.53 -0.93 -8.81
C GLN A 118 18.48 -0.97 -7.28
N ASP A 119 19.58 -0.62 -6.63
CA ASP A 119 19.66 -0.37 -5.19
C ASP A 119 19.92 1.12 -4.95
N VAL A 120 19.13 1.72 -4.06
CA VAL A 120 19.29 3.09 -3.58
C VAL A 120 19.38 3.05 -2.05
N PRO A 121 20.56 2.62 -1.52
CA PRO A 121 20.70 2.27 -0.10
C PRO A 121 20.51 3.43 0.86
N ASP A 122 20.65 4.66 0.40
CA ASP A 122 20.45 5.87 1.21
C ASP A 122 19.02 6.40 1.13
N ARG A 123 18.12 5.75 0.36
CA ARG A 123 16.72 6.16 0.22
C ARG A 123 15.91 5.63 1.40
N GLY A 124 15.61 6.50 2.36
CA GLY A 124 14.70 6.23 3.47
C GLY A 124 13.24 6.26 3.06
N LEU A 125 12.36 5.97 4.02
CA LEU A 125 10.91 6.04 3.81
C LEU A 125 10.47 7.49 3.61
N ASP A 126 9.68 7.75 2.56
CA ASP A 126 9.04 9.03 2.33
C ASP A 126 7.73 9.18 3.13
N HIS A 127 7.11 10.38 3.08
CA HIS A 127 5.90 10.62 3.89
C HIS A 127 4.73 9.74 3.47
N GLY A 128 4.63 9.35 2.21
CA GLY A 128 3.63 8.37 1.77
C GLY A 128 3.80 7.00 2.41
N ALA A 129 5.00 6.67 2.86
CA ALA A 129 5.28 5.45 3.60
C ALA A 129 5.15 5.64 5.11
N TYR A 130 5.93 6.55 5.72
CA TYR A 130 6.00 6.59 7.18
C TYR A 130 4.78 7.24 7.85
N VAL A 131 4.08 8.20 7.23
CA VAL A 131 2.92 8.84 7.85
C VAL A 131 1.83 7.82 8.21
N PRO A 132 1.35 6.97 7.28
CA PRO A 132 0.37 5.95 7.66
C PRO A 132 0.97 4.84 8.54
N LEU A 133 2.26 4.51 8.39
CA LEU A 133 2.87 3.45 9.19
C LEU A 133 3.03 3.83 10.66
N VAL A 134 3.23 5.10 11.00
CA VAL A 134 3.24 5.58 12.39
C VAL A 134 1.91 5.27 13.09
N GLU A 135 0.79 5.37 12.37
CA GLU A 135 -0.53 5.09 12.93
C GLU A 135 -0.87 3.60 12.91
N MET A 136 -0.45 2.88 11.87
CA MET A 136 -0.76 1.46 11.72
C MET A 136 0.15 0.54 12.55
N PHE A 137 1.43 0.90 12.67
CA PHE A 137 2.46 0.09 13.35
C PHE A 137 3.36 0.99 14.20
N PRO A 138 2.82 1.62 15.26
CA PRO A 138 3.52 2.68 16.02
C PRO A 138 4.80 2.21 16.72
N ASP A 139 4.92 0.91 17.02
CA ASP A 139 6.12 0.35 17.65
C ASP A 139 7.32 0.31 16.68
N ALA A 140 7.10 0.56 15.39
CA ALA A 140 8.12 0.54 14.33
C ALA A 140 9.02 -0.73 14.35
N ASP A 141 8.46 -1.87 14.72
CA ASP A 141 9.19 -3.13 14.94
C ASP A 141 9.05 -4.13 13.77
N VAL A 142 8.20 -3.80 12.78
CA VAL A 142 8.05 -4.58 11.55
C VAL A 142 9.06 -4.08 10.51
N PRO A 143 9.91 -4.95 9.92
CA PRO A 143 10.83 -4.56 8.86
C PRO A 143 10.10 -3.98 7.64
N VAL A 144 10.60 -2.88 7.09
CA VAL A 144 10.01 -2.20 5.93
C VAL A 144 11.02 -2.11 4.79
N LEU A 145 10.57 -2.44 3.58
CA LEU A 145 11.26 -2.12 2.34
C LEU A 145 10.36 -1.24 1.49
N GLN A 146 10.85 -0.11 1.05
CA GLN A 146 10.17 0.70 0.05
C GLN A 146 10.76 0.43 -1.34
N ILE A 147 9.91 0.33 -2.37
CA ILE A 147 10.31 0.24 -3.77
C ILE A 147 9.71 1.36 -4.59
N SER A 148 10.37 1.72 -5.68
CA SER A 148 9.90 2.77 -6.58
C SER A 148 8.76 2.32 -7.48
N LEU A 149 8.02 3.30 -8.04
CA LEU A 149 7.16 3.14 -9.19
C LEU A 149 8.04 3.27 -10.47
N PRO A 150 8.28 2.18 -11.22
CA PRO A 150 9.12 2.24 -12.41
C PRO A 150 8.41 2.86 -13.62
N THR A 151 7.13 3.11 -13.49
CA THR A 151 6.22 3.66 -14.52
C THR A 151 4.93 4.11 -13.86
N LEU A 152 4.13 4.90 -14.58
CA LEU A 152 2.74 5.20 -14.19
C LEU A 152 1.71 4.45 -15.07
N ASP A 153 2.16 3.54 -15.94
CA ASP A 153 1.27 2.70 -16.75
C ASP A 153 0.56 1.66 -15.86
N PRO A 154 -0.78 1.69 -15.76
CA PRO A 154 -1.54 0.79 -14.88
C PRO A 154 -1.31 -0.69 -15.16
N ARG A 155 -1.26 -1.08 -16.45
CA ARG A 155 -1.09 -2.50 -16.83
C ARG A 155 0.29 -3.02 -16.44
N ARG A 156 1.33 -2.22 -16.66
CA ARG A 156 2.71 -2.58 -16.28
C ARG A 156 2.87 -2.65 -14.76
N LEU A 157 2.21 -1.77 -14.00
CA LEU A 157 2.22 -1.83 -12.53
C LEU A 157 1.46 -3.04 -12.02
N MET A 158 0.33 -3.41 -12.65
CA MET A 158 -0.39 -4.63 -12.33
C MET A 158 0.49 -5.87 -12.56
N ASP A 159 1.29 -5.91 -13.64
CA ASP A 159 2.24 -6.99 -13.88
C ASP A 159 3.36 -7.05 -12.83
N VAL A 160 3.84 -5.91 -12.33
CA VAL A 160 4.75 -5.86 -11.17
C VAL A 160 4.09 -6.50 -9.96
N GLY A 161 2.85 -6.12 -9.66
CA GLY A 161 2.08 -6.67 -8.55
C GLY A 161 1.89 -8.19 -8.66
N ARG A 162 1.51 -8.71 -9.83
CA ARG A 162 1.37 -10.15 -10.07
C ARG A 162 2.65 -10.92 -9.75
N ARG A 163 3.79 -10.37 -10.11
CA ARG A 163 5.09 -10.98 -9.82
C ARG A 163 5.46 -10.94 -8.33
N LEU A 164 4.97 -9.95 -7.60
CA LEU A 164 5.19 -9.81 -6.16
C LEU A 164 4.20 -10.63 -5.31
N ALA A 165 3.11 -11.13 -5.88
CA ALA A 165 2.05 -11.86 -5.17
C ALA A 165 2.56 -13.00 -4.26
N PRO A 166 3.57 -13.81 -4.64
CA PRO A 166 4.08 -14.89 -3.78
C PRO A 166 4.59 -14.42 -2.41
N LEU A 167 5.02 -13.17 -2.28
CA LEU A 167 5.47 -12.60 -1.00
C LEU A 167 4.36 -12.62 0.08
N ARG A 168 3.11 -12.54 -0.32
CA ARG A 168 1.95 -12.57 0.57
C ARG A 168 1.86 -13.91 1.32
N ASP A 169 2.17 -15.03 0.65
CA ASP A 169 2.23 -16.36 1.27
C ASP A 169 3.44 -16.50 2.22
N GLU A 170 4.47 -15.67 2.04
CA GLU A 170 5.64 -15.60 2.91
C GLU A 170 5.41 -14.75 4.18
N GLY A 171 4.24 -14.09 4.30
CA GLY A 171 3.87 -13.23 5.41
C GLY A 171 4.25 -11.76 5.20
N VAL A 172 4.46 -11.33 3.95
CA VAL A 172 4.76 -9.94 3.60
C VAL A 172 3.47 -9.19 3.29
N LEU A 173 3.25 -8.08 3.97
CA LEU A 173 2.18 -7.14 3.67
C LEU A 173 2.59 -6.23 2.51
N ILE A 174 1.90 -6.32 1.38
CA ILE A 174 2.12 -5.44 0.23
C ILE A 174 1.20 -4.23 0.37
N VAL A 175 1.78 -3.04 0.42
CA VAL A 175 1.06 -1.78 0.61
C VAL A 175 1.36 -0.83 -0.54
N GLY A 176 0.33 -0.51 -1.33
CA GLY A 176 0.34 0.59 -2.28
C GLY A 176 -0.17 1.86 -1.58
N SER A 177 0.66 2.87 -1.52
CA SER A 177 0.38 4.12 -0.80
C SER A 177 0.25 5.28 -1.79
N GLY A 178 -0.93 5.85 -1.85
CA GLY A 178 -1.27 6.96 -2.72
C GLY A 178 -2.39 7.82 -2.14
N PHE A 179 -3.30 8.28 -3.01
CA PHE A 179 -4.51 8.97 -2.58
C PHE A 179 -5.61 8.73 -3.61
N PHE A 180 -6.81 8.37 -3.16
CA PHE A 180 -7.88 7.93 -4.06
C PHE A 180 -8.34 9.02 -5.03
N THR A 181 -8.30 10.30 -4.61
CA THR A 181 -8.36 11.46 -5.51
C THR A 181 -7.25 12.44 -5.13
N HIS A 182 -6.51 12.98 -6.12
CA HIS A 182 -5.39 13.87 -5.84
C HIS A 182 -5.28 14.99 -6.87
N ASN A 183 -6.03 16.07 -6.65
CA ASN A 183 -5.91 17.31 -7.43
C ASN A 183 -5.94 18.54 -6.50
N LEU A 184 -4.80 18.86 -5.94
CA LEU A 184 -4.65 20.00 -5.02
C LEU A 184 -4.95 21.34 -5.71
N ALA A 185 -4.68 21.47 -7.01
CA ALA A 185 -4.92 22.69 -7.77
C ALA A 185 -6.42 22.97 -7.98
N ALA A 186 -7.27 21.93 -7.96
CA ALA A 186 -8.72 22.07 -8.10
C ALA A 186 -9.44 22.29 -6.75
N LEU A 187 -8.74 22.25 -5.63
CA LEU A 187 -9.26 22.59 -4.32
C LEU A 187 -9.37 24.12 -4.20
N ARG A 188 -10.58 24.65 -4.23
CA ARG A 188 -10.79 26.12 -4.25
C ARG A 188 -10.53 26.81 -2.93
N HIS A 189 -10.82 26.14 -1.79
CA HIS A 189 -10.58 26.66 -0.44
C HIS A 189 -10.37 25.52 0.56
N PRO A 190 -9.44 25.63 1.51
CA PRO A 190 -9.42 24.76 2.68
C PRO A 190 -10.76 24.89 3.43
N GLY A 191 -11.48 23.79 3.59
CA GLY A 191 -12.80 23.79 4.26
C GLY A 191 -14.02 24.05 3.35
N GLY A 192 -13.86 24.14 2.02
CA GLY A 192 -14.91 24.40 1.04
C GLY A 192 -15.86 23.23 0.73
N GLY A 193 -15.85 22.17 1.53
CA GLY A 193 -16.66 20.97 1.30
C GLY A 193 -16.01 20.01 0.29
N VAL A 194 -16.75 18.96 -0.11
CA VAL A 194 -16.28 17.97 -1.07
C VAL A 194 -16.57 18.44 -2.50
N PRO A 195 -15.55 18.63 -3.36
CA PRO A 195 -15.79 18.97 -4.75
C PRO A 195 -16.52 17.84 -5.51
N GLY A 196 -17.43 18.21 -6.42
CA GLY A 196 -18.20 17.22 -7.19
C GLY A 196 -17.34 16.20 -7.90
N TRP A 197 -16.23 16.63 -8.53
CA TRP A 197 -15.31 15.72 -9.20
C TRP A 197 -14.67 14.68 -8.27
N SER A 198 -14.41 15.05 -7.00
CA SER A 198 -13.84 14.12 -6.00
C SER A 198 -14.89 13.09 -5.57
N ALA A 199 -16.13 13.54 -5.33
CA ALA A 199 -17.24 12.65 -4.99
C ALA A 199 -17.61 11.71 -6.16
N GLU A 200 -17.63 12.23 -7.40
CA GLU A 200 -17.93 11.44 -8.60
C GLU A 200 -16.87 10.37 -8.86
N PHE A 201 -15.58 10.70 -8.71
CA PHE A 201 -14.52 9.72 -8.87
C PHE A 201 -14.56 8.67 -7.77
N ASP A 202 -14.79 9.07 -6.52
CA ASP A 202 -14.89 8.15 -5.39
C ASP A 202 -16.05 7.16 -5.56
N ALA A 203 -17.23 7.65 -5.95
CA ALA A 203 -18.40 6.81 -6.21
C ALA A 203 -18.13 5.82 -7.35
N TRP A 204 -17.61 6.30 -8.48
CA TRP A 204 -17.24 5.44 -9.61
C TRP A 204 -16.21 4.38 -9.21
N GLY A 205 -15.13 4.77 -8.52
CA GLY A 205 -14.09 3.85 -8.13
C GLY A 205 -14.58 2.80 -7.13
N HIS A 206 -15.48 3.19 -6.20
CA HIS A 206 -16.16 2.24 -5.32
C HIS A 206 -16.95 1.20 -6.11
N GLU A 207 -17.74 1.64 -7.10
CA GLU A 207 -18.53 0.74 -7.95
C GLU A 207 -17.64 -0.18 -8.79
N ALA A 208 -16.58 0.36 -9.42
CA ALA A 208 -15.64 -0.42 -10.22
C ALA A 208 -14.90 -1.48 -9.39
N LEU A 209 -14.47 -1.14 -8.17
CA LEU A 209 -13.86 -2.08 -7.23
C LEU A 209 -14.85 -3.16 -6.80
N ALA A 210 -16.08 -2.79 -6.44
CA ALA A 210 -17.12 -3.73 -6.03
C ALA A 210 -17.54 -4.68 -7.17
N ALA A 211 -17.59 -4.15 -8.40
CA ALA A 211 -17.86 -4.94 -9.60
C ALA A 211 -16.66 -5.76 -10.10
N ARG A 212 -15.46 -5.52 -9.54
CA ARG A 212 -14.19 -6.11 -10.00
C ARG A 212 -13.90 -5.77 -11.46
N ASP A 213 -14.33 -4.61 -11.89
CA ASP A 213 -14.12 -4.14 -13.26
C ASP A 213 -12.67 -3.63 -13.43
N VAL A 214 -11.76 -4.61 -13.55
CA VAL A 214 -10.32 -4.35 -13.68
C VAL A 214 -10.04 -3.53 -14.94
N ASP A 215 -10.77 -3.77 -16.03
CA ASP A 215 -10.55 -3.03 -17.28
C ASP A 215 -10.95 -1.56 -17.12
N ALA A 216 -12.06 -1.27 -16.45
CA ALA A 216 -12.45 0.11 -16.12
C ALA A 216 -11.41 0.78 -15.20
N LEU A 217 -10.93 0.07 -14.17
CA LEU A 217 -9.88 0.58 -13.28
C LEU A 217 -8.58 0.87 -14.03
N LEU A 218 -8.17 0.01 -14.95
CA LEU A 218 -6.96 0.22 -15.77
C LEU A 218 -7.10 1.40 -16.75
N ASP A 219 -8.31 1.71 -17.16
CA ASP A 219 -8.62 2.86 -18.03
C ASP A 219 -9.31 4.02 -17.29
N PHE A 220 -9.09 4.13 -15.99
CA PHE A 220 -9.77 5.08 -15.09
C PHE A 220 -9.81 6.52 -15.62
N ALA A 221 -8.79 6.94 -16.36
CA ALA A 221 -8.70 8.28 -16.91
C ALA A 221 -9.79 8.58 -17.96
N HIS A 222 -10.35 7.54 -18.60
CA HIS A 222 -11.42 7.65 -19.61
C HIS A 222 -12.72 7.02 -19.13
N ALA A 223 -12.66 5.92 -18.39
CA ALA A 223 -13.83 5.21 -17.90
C ALA A 223 -14.56 5.98 -16.79
N SER A 224 -13.83 6.74 -15.96
CA SER A 224 -14.42 7.56 -14.92
C SER A 224 -14.90 8.92 -15.47
N PRO A 225 -16.07 9.42 -15.02
CA PRO A 225 -16.55 10.77 -15.37
C PRO A 225 -15.58 11.89 -15.00
N ALA A 226 -14.83 11.71 -13.92
CA ALA A 226 -13.92 12.71 -13.37
C ALA A 226 -12.45 12.29 -13.38
N GLY A 227 -12.08 11.17 -14.03
CA GLY A 227 -10.76 10.55 -13.92
C GLY A 227 -9.58 11.49 -14.14
N ARG A 228 -9.59 12.25 -15.24
CA ARG A 228 -8.53 13.23 -15.55
C ARG A 228 -8.52 14.45 -14.64
N LEU A 229 -9.67 14.80 -14.08
CA LEU A 229 -9.77 15.92 -13.13
C LEU A 229 -9.36 15.49 -11.73
N ALA A 230 -9.72 14.27 -11.33
CA ALA A 230 -9.31 13.68 -10.06
C ALA A 230 -7.79 13.42 -10.01
N HIS A 231 -7.23 13.02 -11.16
CA HIS A 231 -5.81 12.73 -11.32
C HIS A 231 -5.23 13.43 -12.56
N PRO A 232 -4.92 14.73 -12.49
CA PRO A 232 -4.22 15.43 -13.59
C PRO A 232 -2.83 14.84 -13.82
N ARG A 233 -2.23 14.25 -12.80
CA ARG A 233 -1.09 13.36 -12.81
C ARG A 233 -1.48 12.10 -12.02
N THR A 234 -1.05 10.92 -12.48
CA THR A 234 -1.63 9.64 -12.05
C THR A 234 -0.86 8.93 -10.94
N GLU A 235 0.23 9.52 -10.43
CA GLU A 235 1.13 8.89 -9.46
C GLU A 235 0.45 8.47 -8.17
N HIS A 236 -0.54 9.24 -7.67
CA HIS A 236 -1.25 8.90 -6.43
C HIS A 236 -2.27 7.77 -6.60
N PHE A 237 -2.72 7.48 -7.82
CA PHE A 237 -3.58 6.33 -8.09
C PHE A 237 -2.77 5.09 -8.52
N ALA A 238 -1.56 5.29 -9.03
CA ALA A 238 -0.69 4.25 -9.57
C ALA A 238 -0.40 3.09 -8.58
N PRO A 239 -0.15 3.31 -7.27
CA PRO A 239 0.11 2.22 -6.34
C PRO A 239 -1.03 1.20 -6.21
N LEU A 240 -2.29 1.60 -6.50
CA LEU A 240 -3.44 0.69 -6.53
C LEU A 240 -3.19 -0.48 -7.48
N PHE A 241 -2.58 -0.24 -8.63
CA PHE A 241 -2.40 -1.28 -9.64
C PHE A 241 -1.39 -2.34 -9.23
N VAL A 242 -0.41 -2.00 -8.40
CA VAL A 242 0.50 -2.99 -7.82
C VAL A 242 -0.26 -3.91 -6.85
N THR A 243 -1.09 -3.36 -5.97
CA THR A 243 -1.87 -4.15 -5.01
C THR A 243 -2.96 -4.97 -5.70
N LEU A 244 -3.61 -4.39 -6.71
CA LEU A 244 -4.59 -5.08 -7.55
C LEU A 244 -3.95 -6.27 -8.28
N GLY A 245 -2.73 -6.11 -8.82
CA GLY A 245 -1.99 -7.18 -9.46
C GLY A 245 -1.59 -8.30 -8.50
N ALA A 246 -1.19 -7.95 -7.27
CA ALA A 246 -0.88 -8.92 -6.24
C ALA A 246 -2.11 -9.71 -5.78
N ALA A 247 -3.29 -9.09 -5.77
CA ALA A 247 -4.56 -9.74 -5.48
C ALA A 247 -5.03 -10.62 -6.63
N ASP A 248 -4.95 -10.13 -7.88
CA ASP A 248 -5.35 -10.84 -9.09
C ASP A 248 -4.61 -12.18 -9.24
N ALA A 249 -3.27 -12.16 -9.12
CA ALA A 249 -2.46 -13.37 -9.22
C ALA A 249 -2.74 -14.39 -8.09
N ALA A 250 -3.25 -13.93 -6.96
CA ALA A 250 -3.60 -14.77 -5.82
C ALA A 250 -5.06 -15.26 -5.86
N GLY A 251 -5.88 -14.74 -6.78
CA GLY A 251 -7.32 -15.04 -6.86
C GLY A 251 -8.15 -14.34 -5.79
N ASP A 252 -7.65 -13.24 -5.20
CA ASP A 252 -8.26 -12.55 -4.06
C ASP A 252 -9.03 -11.28 -4.45
N LEU A 253 -9.26 -11.03 -5.73
CA LEU A 253 -10.04 -9.85 -6.17
C LEU A 253 -11.46 -9.85 -5.58
N ASP A 254 -12.04 -11.04 -5.37
CA ASP A 254 -13.37 -11.24 -4.80
C ASP A 254 -13.48 -10.79 -3.34
N ALA A 255 -12.36 -10.76 -2.64
CA ALA A 255 -12.27 -10.33 -1.24
C ALA A 255 -11.97 -8.83 -1.10
N GLY A 256 -11.89 -8.09 -2.22
CA GLY A 256 -11.63 -6.64 -2.20
C GLY A 256 -12.74 -5.86 -1.51
N ARG A 257 -12.37 -5.06 -0.50
CA ARG A 257 -13.31 -4.23 0.26
C ARG A 257 -12.72 -2.86 0.59
N SER A 258 -13.55 -1.83 0.55
CA SER A 258 -13.22 -0.54 1.15
C SER A 258 -13.20 -0.67 2.68
N VAL A 259 -12.10 -0.28 3.30
CA VAL A 259 -11.93 -0.33 4.77
C VAL A 259 -12.05 1.05 5.38
N ILE A 260 -11.48 2.04 4.71
CA ILE A 260 -11.61 3.45 5.05
C ILE A 260 -12.25 4.14 3.86
N ASP A 261 -13.17 5.05 4.10
CA ASP A 261 -13.80 5.89 3.10
C ASP A 261 -13.99 7.31 3.60
N GLY A 262 -14.77 8.12 2.86
CA GLY A 262 -14.98 9.51 3.17
C GLY A 262 -13.92 10.43 2.57
N PHE A 263 -13.87 11.66 3.08
CA PHE A 263 -13.08 12.73 2.48
C PHE A 263 -12.24 13.45 3.53
N TRP A 264 -11.03 13.80 3.13
CA TRP A 264 -10.12 14.62 3.91
C TRP A 264 -9.72 15.85 3.08
N MET A 265 -10.00 17.04 3.60
CA MET A 265 -9.77 18.32 2.89
C MET A 265 -10.40 18.37 1.48
N GLY A 266 -11.52 17.64 1.26
CA GLY A 266 -12.21 17.55 -0.03
C GLY A 266 -11.70 16.45 -0.98
N LEU A 267 -10.65 15.74 -0.63
CA LEU A 267 -10.10 14.59 -1.36
C LEU A 267 -10.65 13.28 -0.80
N ALA A 268 -10.96 12.32 -1.65
CA ALA A 268 -11.41 11.01 -1.21
C ALA A 268 -10.25 10.22 -0.58
N LYS A 269 -10.42 9.80 0.69
CA LYS A 269 -9.44 9.02 1.44
C LYS A 269 -9.67 7.52 1.38
N ARG A 270 -10.45 7.04 0.37
CA ARG A 270 -10.77 5.61 0.24
C ARG A 270 -9.53 4.76 0.26
N SER A 271 -9.56 3.73 1.12
CA SER A 271 -8.50 2.74 1.24
C SER A 271 -9.10 1.35 1.14
N VAL A 272 -8.41 0.43 0.49
CA VAL A 272 -8.94 -0.86 0.04
C VAL A 272 -8.03 -1.99 0.50
N GLN A 273 -8.63 -3.07 0.95
CA GLN A 273 -7.97 -4.33 1.26
C GLN A 273 -8.40 -5.39 0.26
N PHE A 274 -7.46 -6.20 -0.20
CA PHE A 274 -7.67 -7.39 -1.02
C PHE A 274 -7.13 -8.62 -0.28
N GLY A 275 -7.99 -9.61 -0.02
CA GLY A 275 -7.68 -10.80 0.75
C GLY A 275 -7.90 -10.66 2.24
#